data_b5d96c86441b090899664f195b1fbc30
#
_entry.id   b5d96c86441b090899664f195b1fbc30
#
_cell.length_a   1.000
_cell.length_b   1.000
_cell.length_c   1.000
_cell.angle_alpha   90.00
_cell.angle_beta   90.00
_cell.angle_gamma   90.00
#
_symmetry.space_group_name_H-M   'P 1'
#
loop_
_entity.id
_entity.type
_entity.pdbx_description
1 polymer ?
#
loop_
_entity_poly.entity_id
_entity_poly.type
_entity_poly.pdbx_seq_one_letter_code
_entity_poly.pdbx_strand_id
1 'polypeptide(L)'
;MIEITQVNASLDEAGDENACLIVGKRVAKRVLRCKDSEIKSIELHRKSIDARKKRDVHFILSFRVELTSPHLEREAVDSVSERDRSRVRAIEDDEPSFPSPISGAPKERPVVVGAGCAGLFAALTLAEAGLKPLLFERGDPAFRRSHAIDLFLKERILDPESNIQFGLGGAGTFSDGKLNTGTKNPAHRLILETFVEAGAPRDILWDAKPHIGSDILPAVVTAISQRIEQLGGAVRYRTKLVDIHIDASGAITGIDVQSSQDAAYEPIETKHLILACGHSARDIFELLKDHNVALAQKTFAMGVRIEHPQRDIDRAQYGASAGHPALGAAPYKLVAHLPNGRSVFSFCMCPGGQVVAASSEQGHLCVNGASLNARDGRNANAALLVNVTPEDLPNDDPLAGIELQRACEVAAYRLGGSNWNAPAQLVGDFLAGRASKAPGKVKPTYPLGVTWTAIDEALPQHIVESLRLGLPLLGKKLRGYDRPDAVLTGVETRSSSPVTVTRDRTCHAVSTPGLYPCGEGAGYAGGIMSAATDGIRCAEALIADL
;
A
#
# COMPACT_ATOMS: atom_id res chain seq x y z
N MET A 1 5.91 31.76 4.11
CA MET A 1 6.91 30.68 4.36
C MET A 1 7.81 30.50 3.13
N ILE A 2 9.08 30.06 3.29
CA ILE A 2 10.06 29.89 2.21
C ILE A 2 10.47 28.43 2.12
N GLU A 3 10.45 27.84 0.94
CA GLU A 3 10.99 26.49 0.71
C GLU A 3 12.40 26.58 0.10
N ILE A 4 13.36 25.84 0.69
CA ILE A 4 14.73 25.68 0.16
C ILE A 4 14.89 24.19 -0.20
N THR A 5 15.15 23.91 -1.48
CA THR A 5 15.29 22.54 -2.00
C THR A 5 16.72 22.21 -2.42
N GLN A 6 16.97 20.94 -2.78
CA GLN A 6 18.25 20.47 -3.34
C GLN A 6 19.48 20.80 -2.48
N VAL A 7 19.34 20.66 -1.17
CA VAL A 7 20.45 20.83 -0.23
C VAL A 7 21.17 19.51 -0.08
N ASN A 8 22.41 19.42 -0.59
CA ASN A 8 23.25 18.24 -0.41
C ASN A 8 23.85 18.22 0.99
N ALA A 9 23.84 17.07 1.65
CA ALA A 9 24.48 16.82 2.93
C ALA A 9 25.15 15.43 2.92
N SER A 10 26.32 15.30 3.54
CA SER A 10 26.95 14.00 3.69
C SER A 10 26.14 13.09 4.63
N LEU A 11 26.45 11.79 4.62
CA LEU A 11 25.77 10.83 5.50
C LEU A 11 26.02 11.15 6.98
N ASP A 12 27.23 11.60 7.31
CA ASP A 12 27.62 11.96 8.68
C ASP A 12 26.97 13.27 9.16
N GLU A 13 26.77 14.25 8.24
CA GLU A 13 26.19 15.56 8.58
C GLU A 13 24.67 15.55 8.78
N ALA A 14 23.95 14.55 8.28
CA ALA A 14 22.49 14.52 8.25
C ALA A 14 21.91 13.15 8.62
N GLY A 15 22.50 12.47 9.60
CA GLY A 15 22.11 11.13 10.02
C GLY A 15 20.69 11.07 10.59
N ASP A 16 20.32 12.04 11.41
CA ASP A 16 19.01 12.16 12.05
C ASP A 16 18.34 13.53 11.76
N GLU A 17 17.13 13.74 12.29
CA GLU A 17 16.35 14.97 12.08
C GLU A 17 17.08 16.20 12.63
N ASN A 18 17.64 16.12 13.86
CA ASN A 18 18.33 17.24 14.49
C ASN A 18 19.57 17.66 13.68
N ALA A 19 20.35 16.70 13.22
CA ALA A 19 21.49 16.93 12.34
C ALA A 19 21.05 17.60 11.02
N CYS A 20 19.96 17.14 10.43
CA CYS A 20 19.36 17.78 9.24
C CYS A 20 18.97 19.23 9.51
N LEU A 21 18.32 19.54 10.66
CA LEU A 21 17.92 20.91 11.02
C LEU A 21 19.12 21.84 11.21
N ILE A 22 20.25 21.35 11.75
CA ILE A 22 21.51 22.11 11.84
C ILE A 22 22.01 22.48 10.44
N VAL A 23 22.00 21.52 9.50
CA VAL A 23 22.34 21.78 8.09
C VAL A 23 21.39 22.82 7.48
N GLY A 24 20.08 22.65 7.72
CA GLY A 24 19.03 23.55 7.25
C GLY A 24 19.25 24.97 7.73
N LYS A 25 19.49 25.16 9.01
CA LYS A 25 19.75 26.48 9.62
C LYS A 25 20.99 27.16 9.01
N ARG A 26 22.08 26.41 8.84
CA ARG A 26 23.31 26.88 8.18
C ARG A 26 23.02 27.34 6.74
N VAL A 27 22.24 26.56 5.99
CA VAL A 27 21.91 26.85 4.59
C VAL A 27 20.95 28.02 4.48
N ALA A 28 19.90 28.10 5.32
CA ALA A 28 18.95 29.18 5.36
C ALA A 28 19.65 30.53 5.57
N LYS A 29 20.50 30.64 6.60
CA LYS A 29 21.28 31.85 6.87
C LYS A 29 22.13 32.31 5.69
N ARG A 30 22.78 31.36 5.00
CA ARG A 30 23.64 31.66 3.85
C ARG A 30 22.83 32.08 2.62
N VAL A 31 21.75 31.38 2.32
CA VAL A 31 20.98 31.52 1.08
C VAL A 31 20.01 32.69 1.15
N LEU A 32 19.31 32.83 2.29
CA LEU A 32 18.37 33.92 2.55
C LEU A 32 19.02 35.17 3.12
N ARG A 33 20.32 35.14 3.42
CA ARG A 33 21.10 36.23 4.02
C ARG A 33 20.48 36.80 5.30
N CYS A 34 19.78 35.92 6.07
CA CYS A 34 19.11 36.28 7.32
C CYS A 34 19.98 35.96 8.55
N LYS A 35 19.71 36.68 9.65
CA LYS A 35 20.31 36.42 10.96
C LYS A 35 19.58 35.27 11.66
N ASP A 36 20.22 34.68 12.65
CA ASP A 36 19.63 33.61 13.46
C ASP A 36 18.36 34.04 14.18
N SER A 37 18.32 35.28 14.66
CA SER A 37 17.19 35.89 15.34
C SER A 37 15.99 36.19 14.41
N GLU A 38 16.19 36.15 13.10
CA GLU A 38 15.15 36.40 12.10
C GLU A 38 14.44 35.12 11.66
N ILE A 39 15.01 33.93 12.00
CA ILE A 39 14.38 32.65 11.72
C ILE A 39 13.43 32.33 12.86
N LYS A 40 12.12 32.30 12.56
CA LYS A 40 11.07 31.93 13.52
C LYS A 40 10.99 30.41 13.67
N SER A 41 10.95 29.67 12.55
CA SER A 41 10.95 28.22 12.53
C SER A 41 11.69 27.66 11.31
N ILE A 42 12.18 26.43 11.44
CA ILE A 42 12.72 25.66 10.33
C ILE A 42 12.27 24.20 10.46
N GLU A 43 11.78 23.64 9.39
CA GLU A 43 11.30 22.28 9.33
C GLU A 43 12.00 21.50 8.22
N LEU A 44 12.31 20.24 8.50
CA LEU A 44 12.75 19.30 7.48
C LEU A 44 11.51 18.87 6.67
N HIS A 45 11.44 19.32 5.43
CA HIS A 45 10.31 19.01 4.54
C HIS A 45 10.52 17.73 3.73
N ARG A 46 11.77 17.45 3.35
CA ARG A 46 12.10 16.24 2.59
C ARG A 46 13.53 15.79 2.83
N LYS A 47 13.72 14.48 3.00
CA LYS A 47 15.03 13.81 3.03
C LYS A 47 15.02 12.66 2.04
N SER A 48 15.98 12.63 1.12
CA SER A 48 16.14 11.54 0.16
C SER A 48 17.60 11.14 0.02
N ILE A 49 17.84 9.86 -0.29
CA ILE A 49 19.19 9.32 -0.54
C ILE A 49 19.47 9.44 -2.04
N ASP A 50 20.56 10.10 -2.40
CA ASP A 50 21.13 10.03 -3.74
C ASP A 50 22.26 8.99 -3.79
N ALA A 51 21.97 7.83 -4.38
CA ALA A 51 22.93 6.74 -4.56
C ALA A 51 23.19 6.44 -6.05
N ARG A 52 22.88 7.39 -6.96
CA ARG A 52 23.12 7.23 -8.40
C ARG A 52 24.62 7.06 -8.68
N LYS A 53 25.47 7.74 -7.92
CA LYS A 53 26.92 7.57 -7.92
C LYS A 53 27.34 6.81 -6.67
N LYS A 54 27.62 5.51 -6.78
CA LYS A 54 27.97 4.65 -5.63
C LYS A 54 29.25 5.05 -4.88
N ARG A 55 30.05 5.97 -5.44
CA ARG A 55 31.24 6.53 -4.79
C ARG A 55 30.93 7.80 -3.97
N ASP A 56 29.72 8.35 -4.14
CA ASP A 56 29.28 9.61 -3.56
C ASP A 56 27.81 9.49 -3.17
N VAL A 57 27.53 8.64 -2.19
CA VAL A 57 26.18 8.48 -1.62
C VAL A 57 25.99 9.57 -0.56
N HIS A 58 24.94 10.37 -0.73
CA HIS A 58 24.65 11.50 0.14
C HIS A 58 23.14 11.75 0.24
N PHE A 59 22.76 12.64 1.17
CA PHE A 59 21.37 13.08 1.28
C PHE A 59 21.11 14.32 0.43
N ILE A 60 19.89 14.37 -0.10
CA ILE A 60 19.31 15.59 -0.66
C ILE A 60 18.16 16.00 0.25
N LEU A 61 18.27 17.18 0.84
CA LEU A 61 17.34 17.73 1.82
C LEU A 61 16.54 18.88 1.22
N SER A 62 15.31 19.09 1.73
CA SER A 62 14.52 20.29 1.52
C SER A 62 14.00 20.79 2.87
N PHE A 63 13.93 22.09 3.03
CA PHE A 63 13.51 22.73 4.27
C PHE A 63 12.39 23.74 4.00
N ARG A 64 11.48 23.89 4.95
CA ARG A 64 10.56 25.03 5.06
C ARG A 64 11.10 25.96 6.13
N VAL A 65 11.18 27.24 5.83
CA VAL A 65 11.72 28.28 6.72
C VAL A 65 10.68 29.36 6.86
N GLU A 66 10.33 29.66 8.10
CA GLU A 66 9.48 30.81 8.44
C GLU A 66 10.36 31.88 9.08
N LEU A 67 10.30 33.10 8.58
CA LEU A 67 10.95 34.25 9.17
C LEU A 67 9.99 34.99 10.11
N THR A 68 10.55 35.85 10.95
CA THR A 68 9.78 36.59 11.98
C THR A 68 8.73 37.55 11.41
N SER A 69 8.80 37.86 10.11
CA SER A 69 7.72 38.63 9.43
C SER A 69 7.61 38.28 7.95
N PRO A 70 6.40 38.41 7.34
CA PRO A 70 6.20 38.23 5.90
C PRO A 70 6.99 39.24 5.04
N HIS A 71 7.34 40.41 5.57
CA HIS A 71 8.18 41.40 4.88
C HIS A 71 9.60 40.84 4.69
N LEU A 72 10.20 40.32 5.77
CA LEU A 72 11.53 39.70 5.71
C LEU A 72 11.55 38.48 4.77
N GLU A 73 10.49 37.71 4.70
CA GLU A 73 10.38 36.57 3.78
C GLU A 73 10.45 37.04 2.31
N ARG A 74 9.72 38.09 1.95
CA ARG A 74 9.75 38.67 0.59
C ARG A 74 11.14 39.20 0.25
N GLU A 75 11.71 40.04 1.12
CA GLU A 75 13.06 40.58 0.95
C GLU A 75 14.11 39.48 0.81
N ALA A 76 14.02 38.43 1.64
CA ALA A 76 14.91 37.29 1.59
C ALA A 76 14.83 36.55 0.26
N VAL A 77 13.62 36.27 -0.24
CA VAL A 77 13.42 35.61 -1.55
C VAL A 77 13.92 36.46 -2.70
N ASP A 78 13.66 37.78 -2.68
CA ASP A 78 14.11 38.70 -3.73
C ASP A 78 15.64 38.87 -3.74
N SER A 79 16.29 38.77 -2.58
CA SER A 79 17.74 38.90 -2.42
C SER A 79 18.55 37.64 -2.76
N VAL A 80 17.86 36.52 -3.07
CA VAL A 80 18.51 35.25 -3.40
C VAL A 80 19.39 35.41 -4.65
N SER A 81 20.62 34.91 -4.56
CA SER A 81 21.56 34.93 -5.69
C SER A 81 21.03 34.14 -6.88
N GLU A 82 21.39 34.50 -8.12
CA GLU A 82 21.01 33.74 -9.32
C GLU A 82 21.34 32.25 -9.23
N ARG A 83 22.48 31.93 -8.61
CA ARG A 83 22.92 30.54 -8.38
C ARG A 83 21.91 29.74 -7.54
N ASP A 84 21.27 30.37 -6.57
CA ASP A 84 20.39 29.73 -5.61
C ASP A 84 18.90 29.90 -5.97
N ARG A 85 18.57 30.75 -6.93
CA ARG A 85 17.19 31.14 -7.28
C ARG A 85 16.30 29.96 -7.69
N SER A 86 16.85 28.96 -8.38
CA SER A 86 16.10 27.79 -8.83
C SER A 86 15.68 26.83 -7.70
N ARG A 87 16.27 26.97 -6.52
CA ARG A 87 16.01 26.11 -5.35
C ARG A 87 15.32 26.79 -4.18
N VAL A 88 14.98 28.08 -4.33
CA VAL A 88 14.29 28.87 -3.31
C VAL A 88 12.99 29.41 -3.88
N ARG A 89 11.91 29.24 -3.16
CA ARG A 89 10.61 29.77 -3.54
C ARG A 89 9.80 30.16 -2.32
N ALA A 90 8.97 31.19 -2.46
CA ALA A 90 7.90 31.46 -1.52
C ALA A 90 6.81 30.38 -1.69
N ILE A 91 6.26 29.93 -0.60
CA ILE A 91 5.13 28.98 -0.57
C ILE A 91 4.02 29.57 0.30
N GLU A 92 2.79 29.34 -0.10
CA GLU A 92 1.62 29.57 0.75
C GLU A 92 1.49 28.39 1.70
N ASP A 93 0.99 28.65 2.89
CA ASP A 93 0.73 27.64 3.90
C ASP A 93 -0.72 27.19 3.75
N ASP A 94 -0.95 26.36 2.75
CA ASP A 94 -2.25 25.76 2.48
C ASP A 94 -2.25 24.34 3.06
N GLU A 95 -2.58 24.24 4.35
CA GLU A 95 -2.69 22.93 5.02
C GLU A 95 -4.07 22.34 4.73
N PRO A 96 -4.13 21.19 4.04
CA PRO A 96 -5.38 20.50 3.80
C PRO A 96 -5.98 20.03 5.14
N SER A 97 -7.30 20.18 5.28
CA SER A 97 -8.05 19.76 6.46
C SER A 97 -9.24 18.90 6.08
N PHE A 98 -9.75 18.15 7.03
CA PHE A 98 -11.03 17.46 6.87
C PHE A 98 -12.17 18.48 6.69
N PRO A 99 -13.27 18.09 6.02
CA PRO A 99 -14.46 18.94 5.91
C PRO A 99 -14.98 19.37 7.28
N SER A 100 -15.41 20.64 7.37
CA SER A 100 -16.07 21.12 8.59
C SER A 100 -17.42 20.43 8.80
N PRO A 101 -17.90 20.30 10.07
CA PRO A 101 -19.21 19.73 10.35
C PRO A 101 -20.33 20.44 9.59
N ILE A 102 -21.15 19.65 8.89
CA ILE A 102 -22.29 20.18 8.13
C ILE A 102 -23.49 20.42 9.05
N SER A 103 -24.19 21.55 8.83
CA SER A 103 -25.43 21.85 9.54
C SER A 103 -26.59 21.08 8.91
N GLY A 104 -27.44 20.44 9.73
CA GLY A 104 -28.60 19.70 9.23
C GLY A 104 -28.27 18.29 8.74
N ALA A 105 -27.31 17.63 9.37
CA ALA A 105 -26.95 16.24 9.05
C ALA A 105 -28.20 15.34 8.94
N PRO A 106 -28.25 14.44 7.92
CA PRO A 106 -29.39 13.55 7.72
C PRO A 106 -29.59 12.66 8.93
N LYS A 107 -30.85 12.24 9.17
CA LYS A 107 -31.16 11.27 10.23
C LYS A 107 -30.57 9.90 9.94
N GLU A 108 -30.44 9.56 8.66
CA GLU A 108 -29.88 8.33 8.14
C GLU A 108 -28.35 8.40 8.19
N ARG A 109 -27.73 7.36 8.73
CA ARG A 109 -26.28 7.25 8.85
C ARG A 109 -25.68 6.71 7.55
N PRO A 110 -24.68 7.35 6.96
CA PRO A 110 -23.99 6.76 5.82
C PRO A 110 -23.27 5.48 6.23
N VAL A 111 -23.26 4.52 5.32
CA VAL A 111 -22.64 3.21 5.54
C VAL A 111 -21.33 3.11 4.78
N VAL A 112 -20.32 2.57 5.45
CA VAL A 112 -19.01 2.22 4.86
C VAL A 112 -18.77 0.73 5.08
N VAL A 113 -18.43 -0.01 4.01
CA VAL A 113 -18.11 -1.44 4.10
C VAL A 113 -16.64 -1.67 3.79
N GLY A 114 -15.94 -2.29 4.74
CA GLY A 114 -14.51 -2.56 4.73
C GLY A 114 -13.70 -1.51 5.48
N ALA A 115 -13.02 -1.94 6.57
CA ALA A 115 -12.15 -1.08 7.39
C ALA A 115 -10.68 -1.14 6.94
N GLY A 116 -10.43 -1.30 5.63
CA GLY A 116 -9.14 -1.07 5.01
C GLY A 116 -8.81 0.43 4.96
N CYS A 117 -7.67 0.78 4.38
CA CYS A 117 -7.21 2.18 4.37
C CYS A 117 -8.24 3.13 3.71
N ALA A 118 -8.87 2.72 2.61
CA ALA A 118 -9.90 3.50 1.95
C ALA A 118 -11.13 3.73 2.85
N GLY A 119 -11.65 2.66 3.46
CA GLY A 119 -12.83 2.76 4.33
C GLY A 119 -12.58 3.49 5.63
N LEU A 120 -11.39 3.35 6.24
CA LEU A 120 -11.01 4.10 7.44
C LEU A 120 -10.96 5.61 7.15
N PHE A 121 -10.33 6.04 6.06
CA PHE A 121 -10.27 7.46 5.72
C PHE A 121 -11.61 8.00 5.21
N ALA A 122 -12.42 7.18 4.53
CA ALA A 122 -13.80 7.56 4.20
C ALA A 122 -14.65 7.77 5.46
N ALA A 123 -14.65 6.80 6.38
CA ALA A 123 -15.40 6.90 7.63
C ALA A 123 -14.91 8.04 8.52
N LEU A 124 -13.58 8.27 8.59
CA LEU A 124 -13.02 9.39 9.34
C LEU A 124 -13.48 10.73 8.75
N THR A 125 -13.42 10.91 7.43
CA THR A 125 -13.87 12.12 6.74
C THR A 125 -15.35 12.41 6.99
N LEU A 126 -16.20 11.37 6.93
CA LEU A 126 -17.63 11.51 7.26
C LEU A 126 -17.84 11.85 8.74
N ALA A 127 -17.06 11.25 9.64
CA ALA A 127 -17.17 11.52 11.07
C ALA A 127 -16.73 12.94 11.43
N GLU A 128 -15.65 13.45 10.84
CA GLU A 128 -15.20 14.84 11.00
C GLU A 128 -16.25 15.84 10.46
N ALA A 129 -16.97 15.48 9.39
CA ALA A 129 -18.11 16.24 8.90
C ALA A 129 -19.39 16.11 9.75
N GLY A 130 -19.36 15.37 10.87
CA GLY A 130 -20.48 15.22 11.82
C GLY A 130 -21.54 14.19 11.41
N LEU A 131 -21.32 13.36 10.38
CA LEU A 131 -22.31 12.44 9.81
C LEU A 131 -22.47 11.11 10.55
N LYS A 132 -21.62 10.79 11.52
CA LYS A 132 -21.69 9.58 12.37
C LYS A 132 -21.80 8.26 11.56
N PRO A 133 -20.85 7.91 10.68
CA PRO A 133 -20.95 6.76 9.80
C PRO A 133 -21.07 5.43 10.56
N LEU A 134 -21.64 4.41 9.89
CA LEU A 134 -21.56 3.01 10.26
C LEU A 134 -20.48 2.34 9.42
N LEU A 135 -19.40 1.88 10.05
CA LEU A 135 -18.31 1.16 9.38
C LEU A 135 -18.38 -0.33 9.72
N PHE A 136 -18.56 -1.17 8.71
CA PHE A 136 -18.60 -2.63 8.84
C PHE A 136 -17.29 -3.25 8.37
N GLU A 137 -16.72 -4.14 9.17
CA GLU A 137 -15.53 -4.93 8.85
C GLU A 137 -15.80 -6.42 9.08
N ARG A 138 -15.53 -7.25 8.06
CA ARG A 138 -15.75 -8.70 8.12
C ARG A 138 -14.83 -9.40 9.11
N GLY A 139 -13.59 -8.89 9.26
CA GLY A 139 -12.58 -9.47 10.14
C GLY A 139 -12.55 -8.84 11.53
N ASP A 140 -11.49 -9.18 12.25
CA ASP A 140 -11.27 -8.77 13.63
C ASP A 140 -10.67 -7.36 13.77
N PRO A 141 -10.83 -6.74 14.95
CA PRO A 141 -9.96 -5.63 15.36
C PRO A 141 -8.50 -6.10 15.41
N ALA A 142 -7.55 -5.16 15.28
CA ALA A 142 -6.14 -5.46 15.02
C ALA A 142 -5.52 -6.49 15.96
N PHE A 143 -5.79 -6.41 17.27
CA PHE A 143 -5.25 -7.35 18.26
C PHE A 143 -5.71 -8.80 18.04
N ARG A 144 -7.03 -9.01 17.84
CA ARG A 144 -7.57 -10.35 17.60
C ARG A 144 -7.14 -10.88 16.23
N ARG A 145 -7.03 -9.99 15.24
CA ARG A 145 -6.52 -10.30 13.91
C ARG A 145 -5.10 -10.84 13.97
N SER A 146 -4.21 -10.21 14.76
CA SER A 146 -2.84 -10.73 14.98
C SER A 146 -2.86 -12.14 15.55
N HIS A 147 -3.77 -12.42 16.49
CA HIS A 147 -3.93 -13.76 17.06
C HIS A 147 -4.43 -14.78 16.01
N ALA A 148 -5.37 -14.41 15.15
CA ALA A 148 -5.85 -15.29 14.06
C ALA A 148 -4.71 -15.61 13.06
N ILE A 149 -3.87 -14.61 12.75
CA ILE A 149 -2.68 -14.83 11.91
C ILE A 149 -1.68 -15.75 12.61
N ASP A 150 -1.40 -15.54 13.90
CA ASP A 150 -0.51 -16.41 14.68
C ASP A 150 -0.99 -17.85 14.73
N LEU A 151 -2.31 -18.05 14.89
CA LEU A 151 -2.92 -19.39 14.86
C LEU A 151 -2.73 -20.05 13.50
N PHE A 152 -2.94 -19.31 12.41
CA PHE A 152 -2.67 -19.81 11.07
C PHE A 152 -1.20 -20.22 10.88
N LEU A 153 -0.26 -19.40 11.37
CA LEU A 153 1.16 -19.69 11.24
C LEU A 153 1.62 -20.88 12.11
N LYS A 154 1.00 -21.11 13.27
CA LYS A 154 1.38 -22.20 14.20
C LYS A 154 0.64 -23.49 13.90
N GLU A 155 -0.67 -23.41 13.71
CA GLU A 155 -1.57 -24.57 13.65
C GLU A 155 -2.07 -24.86 12.22
N ARG A 156 -1.74 -23.98 11.25
CA ARG A 156 -2.20 -24.06 9.85
C ARG A 156 -3.74 -23.98 9.70
N ILE A 157 -4.38 -23.33 10.67
CA ILE A 157 -5.82 -23.08 10.68
C ILE A 157 -6.08 -21.67 10.15
N LEU A 158 -6.51 -21.58 8.91
CA LEU A 158 -6.87 -20.30 8.28
C LEU A 158 -8.28 -19.88 8.71
N ASP A 159 -8.40 -18.67 9.26
CA ASP A 159 -9.69 -18.00 9.39
C ASP A 159 -9.99 -17.23 8.09
N PRO A 160 -11.01 -17.61 7.31
CA PRO A 160 -11.30 -16.97 6.03
C PRO A 160 -11.81 -15.53 6.18
N GLU A 161 -12.33 -15.15 7.36
CA GLU A 161 -12.85 -13.82 7.63
C GLU A 161 -11.85 -12.91 8.36
N SER A 162 -10.76 -13.48 8.96
CA SER A 162 -9.77 -12.68 9.69
C SER A 162 -8.35 -13.21 9.46
N ASN A 163 -7.59 -12.54 8.62
CA ASN A 163 -6.27 -12.99 8.15
C ASN A 163 -5.43 -11.78 7.66
N ILE A 164 -4.40 -12.00 6.85
CA ILE A 164 -3.59 -10.90 6.30
C ILE A 164 -4.39 -10.00 5.34
N GLN A 165 -5.46 -10.48 4.71
CA GLN A 165 -6.27 -9.70 3.79
C GLN A 165 -7.41 -8.94 4.49
N PHE A 166 -8.06 -9.58 5.46
CA PHE A 166 -9.28 -9.10 6.12
C PHE A 166 -9.07 -8.78 7.59
N GLY A 167 -9.77 -7.75 8.05
CA GLY A 167 -9.71 -7.19 9.40
C GLY A 167 -9.27 -5.73 9.39
N LEU A 168 -9.30 -5.08 10.55
CA LEU A 168 -9.00 -3.66 10.71
C LEU A 168 -7.70 -3.25 10.04
N GLY A 169 -7.77 -2.22 9.20
CA GLY A 169 -6.68 -1.69 8.37
C GLY A 169 -6.45 -2.42 7.05
N GLY A 170 -7.20 -3.53 6.78
CA GLY A 170 -7.11 -4.31 5.54
C GLY A 170 -5.75 -4.95 5.31
N ALA A 171 -5.42 -5.31 4.08
CA ALA A 171 -4.15 -5.96 3.70
C ALA A 171 -2.92 -5.08 4.00
N GLY A 172 -3.08 -3.75 4.07
CA GLY A 172 -2.01 -2.81 4.37
C GLY A 172 -1.40 -2.97 5.76
N THR A 173 -2.18 -3.40 6.76
CA THR A 173 -1.76 -3.48 8.17
C THR A 173 -0.57 -4.42 8.39
N PHE A 174 -0.52 -5.54 7.69
CA PHE A 174 0.55 -6.53 7.82
C PHE A 174 1.48 -6.54 6.59
N SER A 175 1.71 -5.35 6.01
CA SER A 175 2.64 -5.10 4.92
C SER A 175 3.88 -4.32 5.40
N ASP A 176 4.76 -3.92 4.50
CA ASP A 176 5.84 -2.97 4.79
C ASP A 176 5.30 -1.56 5.14
N GLY A 177 4.03 -1.28 4.85
CA GLY A 177 3.42 0.01 5.16
C GLY A 177 3.98 1.17 4.35
N LYS A 178 4.34 0.96 3.08
CA LYS A 178 4.83 2.03 2.19
C LYS A 178 3.76 3.08 1.96
N LEU A 179 4.17 4.33 2.11
CA LEU A 179 3.33 5.51 1.90
C LEU A 179 3.70 6.27 0.61
N ASN A 180 4.45 5.61 -0.29
CA ASN A 180 4.83 6.21 -1.56
C ASN A 180 3.66 6.19 -2.54
N THR A 181 3.44 7.31 -3.22
CA THR A 181 2.48 7.42 -4.32
C THR A 181 3.11 8.11 -5.52
N GLY A 182 2.63 7.78 -6.72
CA GLY A 182 3.03 8.45 -7.96
C GLY A 182 2.20 9.70 -8.29
N THR A 183 1.17 9.99 -7.50
CA THR A 183 0.29 11.13 -7.69
C THR A 183 0.68 12.31 -6.79
N LYS A 184 0.23 13.50 -7.14
CA LYS A 184 0.28 14.70 -6.30
C LYS A 184 -1.15 15.05 -5.91
N ASN A 185 -1.44 15.02 -4.61
CA ASN A 185 -2.76 15.38 -4.09
C ASN A 185 -2.56 16.13 -2.75
N PRO A 186 -3.24 17.24 -2.49
CA PRO A 186 -3.17 17.96 -1.21
C PRO A 186 -3.46 17.05 0.00
N ALA A 187 -4.42 16.14 -0.13
CA ALA A 187 -4.78 15.19 0.93
C ALA A 187 -3.61 14.28 1.41
N HIS A 188 -2.51 14.16 0.64
CA HIS A 188 -1.38 13.34 1.09
C HIS A 188 -0.78 13.83 2.40
N ARG A 189 -0.69 15.15 2.58
CA ARG A 189 -0.16 15.72 3.83
C ARG A 189 -1.09 15.42 5.00
N LEU A 190 -2.39 15.63 4.83
CA LEU A 190 -3.43 15.31 5.82
C LEU A 190 -3.39 13.83 6.23
N ILE A 191 -3.24 12.91 5.26
CA ILE A 191 -3.13 11.48 5.52
C ILE A 191 -1.89 11.17 6.36
N LEU A 192 -0.71 11.73 6.02
CA LEU A 192 0.52 11.50 6.77
C LEU A 192 0.43 12.05 8.20
N GLU A 193 -0.14 13.23 8.37
CA GLU A 193 -0.38 13.84 9.69
C GLU A 193 -1.36 13.01 10.52
N THR A 194 -2.45 12.54 9.93
CA THR A 194 -3.38 11.62 10.59
C THR A 194 -2.68 10.34 11.07
N PHE A 195 -1.78 9.78 10.27
CA PHE A 195 -0.99 8.61 10.70
C PHE A 195 -0.05 8.95 11.87
N VAL A 196 0.62 10.11 11.84
CA VAL A 196 1.49 10.55 12.94
C VAL A 196 0.70 10.81 14.22
N GLU A 197 -0.45 11.48 14.13
CA GLU A 197 -1.38 11.68 15.26
C GLU A 197 -1.86 10.35 15.84
N ALA A 198 -2.04 9.34 14.99
CA ALA A 198 -2.40 7.98 15.36
C ALA A 198 -1.21 7.14 15.89
N GLY A 199 -0.01 7.71 15.99
CA GLY A 199 1.18 7.06 16.58
C GLY A 199 2.19 6.51 15.58
N ALA A 200 2.09 6.83 14.29
CA ALA A 200 3.14 6.51 13.33
C ALA A 200 4.41 7.35 13.57
N PRO A 201 5.60 6.86 13.19
CA PRO A 201 6.84 7.62 13.30
C PRO A 201 6.78 8.95 12.53
N ARG A 202 7.28 10.02 13.14
CA ARG A 202 7.27 11.37 12.54
C ARG A 202 8.04 11.48 11.23
N ASP A 203 9.03 10.63 11.03
CA ASP A 203 9.87 10.65 9.83
C ASP A 203 9.10 10.40 8.53
N ILE A 204 7.90 9.81 8.59
CA ILE A 204 7.02 9.69 7.42
C ILE A 204 6.61 11.05 6.83
N LEU A 205 6.69 12.14 7.60
CA LEU A 205 6.34 13.49 7.14
C LEU A 205 7.37 14.07 6.17
N TRP A 206 8.62 13.61 6.24
CA TRP A 206 9.73 14.16 5.46
C TRP A 206 10.57 13.11 4.71
N ASP A 207 10.48 11.82 5.03
CA ASP A 207 11.17 10.80 4.24
C ASP A 207 10.62 10.76 2.81
N ALA A 208 11.50 10.73 1.82
CA ALA A 208 11.12 10.60 0.42
C ALA A 208 10.55 9.21 0.07
N LYS A 209 10.77 8.21 0.92
CA LYS A 209 10.22 6.86 0.80
C LYS A 209 9.62 6.40 2.14
N PRO A 210 8.60 7.11 2.63
CA PRO A 210 8.05 6.87 3.96
C PRO A 210 7.42 5.48 4.07
N HIS A 211 7.55 4.88 5.26
CA HIS A 211 6.92 3.61 5.61
C HIS A 211 6.66 3.54 7.11
N ILE A 212 5.72 2.69 7.52
CA ILE A 212 5.35 2.56 8.94
C ILE A 212 5.84 1.22 9.51
N GLY A 213 5.69 0.11 8.76
CA GLY A 213 6.03 -1.23 9.22
C GLY A 213 4.84 -2.00 9.81
N SER A 214 4.88 -3.33 9.65
CA SER A 214 3.80 -4.23 10.08
C SER A 214 3.67 -4.38 11.60
N ASP A 215 4.67 -3.98 12.34
CA ASP A 215 4.70 -3.95 13.82
C ASP A 215 4.00 -2.71 14.42
N ILE A 216 4.01 -1.58 13.72
CA ILE A 216 3.44 -0.31 14.20
C ILE A 216 2.01 -0.11 13.67
N LEU A 217 1.75 -0.48 12.42
CA LEU A 217 0.46 -0.28 11.74
C LEU A 217 -0.76 -0.77 12.54
N PRO A 218 -0.75 -1.93 13.25
CA PRO A 218 -1.90 -2.36 14.05
C PRO A 218 -2.35 -1.34 15.10
N ALA A 219 -1.42 -0.67 15.75
CA ALA A 219 -1.73 0.38 16.73
C ALA A 219 -2.28 1.64 16.05
N VAL A 220 -1.68 2.04 14.93
CA VAL A 220 -2.08 3.22 14.16
C VAL A 220 -3.51 3.10 13.63
N VAL A 221 -3.86 1.97 12.99
CA VAL A 221 -5.23 1.77 12.48
C VAL A 221 -6.25 1.65 13.60
N THR A 222 -5.87 1.14 14.77
CA THR A 222 -6.71 1.10 15.96
C THR A 222 -7.01 2.51 16.47
N ALA A 223 -6.01 3.39 16.54
CA ALA A 223 -6.20 4.77 16.95
C ALA A 223 -7.13 5.55 15.99
N ILE A 224 -7.00 5.34 14.67
CA ILE A 224 -7.91 5.93 13.69
C ILE A 224 -9.34 5.42 13.88
N SER A 225 -9.52 4.11 14.09
CA SER A 225 -10.84 3.52 14.37
C SER A 225 -11.48 4.13 15.63
N GLN A 226 -10.71 4.29 16.70
CA GLN A 226 -11.17 4.92 17.95
C GLN A 226 -11.54 6.40 17.75
N ARG A 227 -10.81 7.15 16.93
CA ARG A 227 -11.16 8.54 16.57
C ARG A 227 -12.52 8.61 15.87
N ILE A 228 -12.79 7.70 14.93
CA ILE A 228 -14.11 7.60 14.28
C ILE A 228 -15.23 7.41 15.32
N GLU A 229 -15.03 6.52 16.29
CA GLU A 229 -16.01 6.27 17.35
C GLU A 229 -16.17 7.47 18.29
N GLN A 230 -15.08 8.14 18.68
CA GLN A 230 -15.11 9.37 19.48
C GLN A 230 -15.89 10.51 18.80
N LEU A 231 -15.86 10.58 17.47
CA LEU A 231 -16.63 11.52 16.67
C LEU A 231 -18.11 11.08 16.46
N GLY A 232 -18.53 9.98 17.10
CA GLY A 232 -19.90 9.46 17.05
C GLY A 232 -20.19 8.47 15.93
N GLY A 233 -19.18 8.07 15.14
CA GLY A 233 -19.27 6.92 14.26
C GLY A 233 -19.41 5.61 15.04
N ALA A 234 -19.60 4.51 14.34
CA ALA A 234 -19.57 3.18 14.94
C ALA A 234 -18.83 2.20 14.03
N VAL A 235 -17.96 1.38 14.62
CA VAL A 235 -17.21 0.35 13.90
C VAL A 235 -17.66 -1.02 14.37
N ARG A 236 -18.17 -1.84 13.44
CA ARG A 236 -18.66 -3.18 13.71
C ARG A 236 -17.77 -4.21 13.06
N TYR A 237 -17.02 -4.93 13.90
CA TYR A 237 -16.15 -6.01 13.48
C TYR A 237 -16.90 -7.34 13.38
N ARG A 238 -16.31 -8.31 12.69
CA ARG A 238 -16.90 -9.63 12.45
C ARG A 238 -18.30 -9.53 11.85
N THR A 239 -18.50 -8.49 11.03
CA THR A 239 -19.78 -8.19 10.40
C THR A 239 -19.53 -7.94 8.92
N LYS A 240 -19.98 -8.85 8.06
CA LYS A 240 -19.78 -8.76 6.61
C LYS A 240 -21.06 -8.34 5.89
N LEU A 241 -20.89 -7.63 4.80
CA LEU A 241 -21.93 -7.39 3.81
C LEU A 241 -22.29 -8.72 3.15
N VAL A 242 -23.58 -9.04 3.08
CA VAL A 242 -24.09 -10.25 2.44
C VAL A 242 -25.09 -9.97 1.33
N ASP A 243 -25.75 -8.81 1.36
CA ASP A 243 -26.63 -8.37 0.28
C ASP A 243 -26.75 -6.85 0.17
N ILE A 244 -27.17 -6.34 -0.98
CA ILE A 244 -27.49 -4.93 -1.24
C ILE A 244 -28.94 -4.83 -1.72
N HIS A 245 -29.67 -3.84 -1.20
CA HIS A 245 -31.05 -3.58 -1.60
C HIS A 245 -31.08 -2.45 -2.62
N ILE A 246 -31.68 -2.73 -3.77
CA ILE A 246 -31.78 -1.79 -4.90
C ILE A 246 -33.25 -1.65 -5.27
N ASP A 247 -33.73 -0.42 -5.39
CA ASP A 247 -35.10 -0.13 -5.79
C ASP A 247 -35.32 -0.25 -7.31
N ALA A 248 -36.57 -0.03 -7.75
CA ALA A 248 -36.92 -0.10 -9.17
C ALA A 248 -36.21 0.98 -10.04
N SER A 249 -35.67 2.02 -9.45
CA SER A 249 -34.84 3.05 -10.15
C SER A 249 -33.37 2.65 -10.27
N GLY A 250 -32.96 1.56 -9.63
CA GLY A 250 -31.58 1.12 -9.54
C GLY A 250 -30.79 1.73 -8.37
N ALA A 251 -31.43 2.53 -7.49
CA ALA A 251 -30.76 3.20 -6.38
C ALA A 251 -30.66 2.32 -5.13
N ILE A 252 -29.59 2.49 -4.36
CA ILE A 252 -29.41 1.83 -3.05
C ILE A 252 -30.50 2.29 -2.08
N THR A 253 -31.11 1.33 -1.37
CA THR A 253 -32.07 1.57 -0.29
C THR A 253 -31.65 0.93 1.03
N GLY A 254 -30.70 0.02 1.01
CA GLY A 254 -30.20 -0.65 2.20
C GLY A 254 -29.20 -1.73 1.87
N ILE A 255 -28.76 -2.41 2.91
CA ILE A 255 -27.88 -3.58 2.84
C ILE A 255 -28.33 -4.62 3.87
N ASP A 256 -27.95 -5.87 3.66
CA ASP A 256 -27.95 -6.88 4.71
C ASP A 256 -26.54 -7.17 5.17
N VAL A 257 -26.34 -7.20 6.47
CA VAL A 257 -25.09 -7.59 7.09
C VAL A 257 -25.25 -8.84 7.94
N GLN A 258 -24.20 -9.62 8.07
CA GLN A 258 -24.18 -10.83 8.89
C GLN A 258 -23.02 -10.79 9.87
N SER A 259 -23.30 -10.92 11.16
CA SER A 259 -22.29 -11.14 12.19
C SER A 259 -21.79 -12.59 12.13
N SER A 260 -20.49 -12.79 12.34
CA SER A 260 -19.93 -14.16 12.48
C SER A 260 -20.42 -14.92 13.71
N GLN A 261 -21.08 -14.22 14.63
CA GLN A 261 -21.64 -14.79 15.87
C GLN A 261 -23.13 -15.16 15.72
N ASP A 262 -23.79 -14.67 14.68
CA ASP A 262 -25.21 -14.89 14.45
C ASP A 262 -25.43 -15.29 12.99
N ALA A 263 -26.22 -16.34 12.78
CA ALA A 263 -26.62 -16.78 11.45
C ALA A 263 -27.66 -15.85 10.80
N ALA A 264 -28.33 -15.00 11.59
CA ALA A 264 -29.34 -14.09 11.11
C ALA A 264 -28.74 -12.91 10.34
N TYR A 265 -29.44 -12.47 9.30
CA TYR A 265 -29.13 -11.24 8.59
C TYR A 265 -29.77 -10.05 9.32
N GLU A 266 -29.03 -8.95 9.38
CA GLU A 266 -29.52 -7.68 9.91
C GLU A 266 -29.65 -6.68 8.76
N PRO A 267 -30.87 -6.23 8.45
CA PRO A 267 -31.06 -5.19 7.44
C PRO A 267 -30.68 -3.82 7.99
N ILE A 268 -29.95 -3.06 7.20
CA ILE A 268 -29.54 -1.68 7.49
C ILE A 268 -30.08 -0.79 6.38
N GLU A 269 -31.00 0.09 6.70
CA GLU A 269 -31.49 1.10 5.76
C GLU A 269 -30.42 2.14 5.51
N THR A 270 -30.10 2.38 4.25
CA THR A 270 -29.19 3.45 3.83
C THR A 270 -29.37 3.77 2.36
N LYS A 271 -29.22 5.04 2.00
CA LYS A 271 -29.18 5.53 0.62
C LYS A 271 -27.74 5.83 0.16
N HIS A 272 -26.76 5.72 1.07
CA HIS A 272 -25.38 6.11 0.84
C HIS A 272 -24.44 5.00 1.35
N LEU A 273 -23.91 4.22 0.40
CA LEU A 273 -23.04 3.08 0.65
C LEU A 273 -21.66 3.31 0.02
N ILE A 274 -20.63 3.55 0.83
CA ILE A 274 -19.24 3.51 0.37
C ILE A 274 -18.73 2.08 0.46
N LEU A 275 -18.39 1.47 -0.68
CA LEU A 275 -17.92 0.09 -0.76
C LEU A 275 -16.40 0.05 -0.92
N ALA A 276 -15.70 -0.22 0.19
CA ALA A 276 -14.24 -0.21 0.33
C ALA A 276 -13.66 -1.57 0.73
N CYS A 277 -14.23 -2.68 0.23
CA CYS A 277 -13.98 -4.06 0.68
C CYS A 277 -12.62 -4.65 0.27
N GLY A 278 -11.82 -3.93 -0.55
CA GLY A 278 -10.56 -4.44 -1.11
C GLY A 278 -10.74 -5.50 -2.20
N HIS A 279 -9.64 -5.85 -2.88
CA HIS A 279 -9.71 -6.76 -4.05
C HIS A 279 -9.76 -8.26 -3.67
N SER A 280 -9.55 -8.62 -2.40
CA SER A 280 -9.61 -10.02 -1.94
C SER A 280 -11.01 -10.47 -1.52
N ALA A 281 -11.97 -9.55 -1.37
CA ALA A 281 -13.37 -9.84 -1.06
C ALA A 281 -14.13 -10.29 -2.34
N ARG A 282 -13.79 -11.47 -2.82
CA ARG A 282 -14.26 -12.01 -4.11
C ARG A 282 -15.76 -12.29 -4.13
N ASP A 283 -16.32 -12.67 -3.00
CA ASP A 283 -17.75 -12.81 -2.73
C ASP A 283 -18.52 -11.51 -3.00
N ILE A 284 -17.94 -10.36 -2.73
CA ILE A 284 -18.58 -9.07 -3.00
C ILE A 284 -18.65 -8.78 -4.50
N PHE A 285 -17.64 -9.16 -5.29
CA PHE A 285 -17.73 -8.98 -6.75
C PHE A 285 -18.77 -9.91 -7.38
N GLU A 286 -18.93 -11.12 -6.85
CA GLU A 286 -20.00 -12.05 -7.23
C GLU A 286 -21.37 -11.42 -6.91
N LEU A 287 -21.57 -10.93 -5.68
CA LEU A 287 -22.76 -10.21 -5.25
C LEU A 287 -23.08 -9.01 -6.16
N LEU A 288 -22.11 -8.16 -6.46
CA LEU A 288 -22.30 -7.00 -7.33
C LEU A 288 -22.73 -7.41 -8.75
N LYS A 289 -22.15 -8.50 -9.28
CA LYS A 289 -22.51 -9.05 -10.57
C LYS A 289 -23.96 -9.56 -10.59
N ASP A 290 -24.38 -10.27 -9.55
CA ASP A 290 -25.74 -10.81 -9.41
C ASP A 290 -26.80 -9.69 -9.34
N HIS A 291 -26.44 -8.54 -8.76
CA HIS A 291 -27.27 -7.33 -8.75
C HIS A 291 -27.12 -6.44 -10.00
N ASN A 292 -26.41 -6.90 -11.03
CA ASN A 292 -26.17 -6.16 -12.27
C ASN A 292 -25.46 -4.79 -12.07
N VAL A 293 -24.68 -4.65 -11.01
CA VAL A 293 -23.79 -3.50 -10.86
C VAL A 293 -22.72 -3.54 -11.95
N ALA A 294 -22.47 -2.40 -12.59
CA ALA A 294 -21.55 -2.32 -13.72
C ALA A 294 -20.12 -2.66 -13.32
N LEU A 295 -19.61 -3.80 -13.77
CA LEU A 295 -18.27 -4.29 -13.58
C LEU A 295 -17.52 -4.35 -14.91
N ALA A 296 -16.21 -4.16 -14.91
CA ALA A 296 -15.36 -4.31 -16.07
C ALA A 296 -14.05 -5.05 -15.71
N GLN A 297 -13.52 -5.80 -16.67
CA GLN A 297 -12.19 -6.37 -16.56
C GLN A 297 -11.14 -5.24 -16.48
N LYS A 298 -10.10 -5.47 -15.70
CA LYS A 298 -8.99 -4.54 -15.53
C LYS A 298 -7.67 -5.26 -15.68
N THR A 299 -6.71 -4.63 -16.34
CA THR A 299 -5.31 -5.09 -16.34
C THR A 299 -4.78 -5.16 -14.91
N PHE A 300 -4.20 -6.30 -14.55
CA PHE A 300 -3.58 -6.57 -13.26
C PHE A 300 -2.21 -7.23 -13.47
N ALA A 301 -1.57 -7.72 -12.42
CA ALA A 301 -0.29 -8.39 -12.56
C ALA A 301 -0.19 -9.58 -11.60
N MET A 302 0.47 -10.63 -12.05
CA MET A 302 0.71 -11.85 -11.29
C MET A 302 2.15 -12.33 -11.47
N GLY A 303 2.61 -13.15 -10.54
CA GLY A 303 3.92 -13.78 -10.60
C GLY A 303 4.30 -14.46 -9.30
N VAL A 304 5.49 -14.17 -8.81
CA VAL A 304 6.11 -14.80 -7.64
C VAL A 304 6.79 -13.77 -6.74
N ARG A 305 7.13 -14.14 -5.51
CA ARG A 305 8.09 -13.41 -4.67
C ARG A 305 9.51 -13.86 -4.97
N ILE A 306 10.45 -12.92 -5.04
CA ILE A 306 11.89 -13.18 -5.14
C ILE A 306 12.59 -12.68 -3.90
N GLU A 307 13.49 -13.50 -3.34
CA GLU A 307 14.27 -13.19 -2.13
C GLU A 307 15.76 -13.19 -2.38
N HIS A 308 16.44 -12.19 -1.79
CA HIS A 308 17.89 -12.02 -1.80
C HIS A 308 18.39 -11.68 -0.40
N PRO A 309 19.65 -11.98 -0.03
CA PRO A 309 20.23 -11.41 1.18
C PRO A 309 20.20 -9.88 1.13
N GLN A 310 19.66 -9.21 2.15
CA GLN A 310 19.56 -7.75 2.18
C GLN A 310 20.92 -7.08 2.00
N ARG A 311 21.96 -7.59 2.67
CA ARG A 311 23.33 -7.07 2.56
C ARG A 311 23.88 -7.02 1.12
N ASP A 312 23.43 -7.95 0.26
CA ASP A 312 23.89 -7.98 -1.13
C ASP A 312 23.17 -6.92 -1.96
N ILE A 313 21.90 -6.65 -1.65
CA ILE A 313 21.14 -5.54 -2.20
C ILE A 313 21.73 -4.20 -1.74
N ASP A 314 22.08 -4.06 -0.45
CA ASP A 314 22.71 -2.85 0.08
C ASP A 314 24.03 -2.53 -0.65
N ARG A 315 24.89 -3.53 -0.83
CA ARG A 315 26.13 -3.38 -1.60
C ARG A 315 25.87 -3.02 -3.07
N ALA A 316 24.85 -3.64 -3.66
CA ALA A 316 24.49 -3.35 -5.05
C ALA A 316 23.95 -1.93 -5.23
N GLN A 317 23.28 -1.37 -4.22
CA GLN A 317 22.70 -0.02 -4.26
C GLN A 317 23.67 1.06 -3.75
N TYR A 318 24.33 0.84 -2.61
CA TYR A 318 25.11 1.85 -1.89
C TYR A 318 26.63 1.71 -2.09
N GLY A 319 27.10 0.62 -2.70
CA GLY A 319 28.52 0.41 -2.93
C GLY A 319 29.32 0.33 -1.64
N ALA A 320 30.35 1.17 -1.50
CA ALA A 320 31.20 1.23 -0.30
C ALA A 320 30.50 1.81 0.93
N SER A 321 29.44 2.59 0.73
CA SER A 321 28.62 3.16 1.82
C SER A 321 27.62 2.17 2.41
N ALA A 322 27.51 0.94 1.87
CA ALA A 322 26.63 -0.10 2.43
C ALA A 322 27.01 -0.40 3.88
N GLY A 323 26.00 -0.40 4.76
CA GLY A 323 26.20 -0.58 6.20
C GLY A 323 26.45 0.71 6.98
N HIS A 324 26.45 1.87 6.32
CA HIS A 324 26.49 3.16 7.02
C HIS A 324 25.23 3.34 7.89
N PRO A 325 25.35 3.70 9.19
CA PRO A 325 24.21 3.76 10.11
C PRO A 325 23.05 4.65 9.66
N ALA A 326 23.37 5.72 8.91
CA ALA A 326 22.37 6.68 8.42
C ALA A 326 21.56 6.19 7.18
N LEU A 327 21.91 5.07 6.56
CA LEU A 327 21.29 4.64 5.30
C LEU A 327 20.12 3.66 5.44
N GLY A 328 20.13 2.80 6.44
CA GLY A 328 19.15 1.70 6.53
C GLY A 328 19.24 0.69 5.38
N ALA A 329 18.25 -0.21 5.30
CA ALA A 329 18.16 -1.24 4.28
C ALA A 329 17.80 -0.66 2.90
N ALA A 330 18.57 -1.02 1.88
CA ALA A 330 18.41 -0.48 0.53
C ALA A 330 17.16 -1.01 -0.17
N PRO A 331 16.27 -0.15 -0.68
CA PRO A 331 15.18 -0.54 -1.56
C PRO A 331 15.63 -0.55 -3.02
N TYR A 332 14.86 -1.27 -3.87
CA TYR A 332 14.97 -1.19 -5.32
C TYR A 332 13.60 -1.14 -6.00
N LYS A 333 13.58 -0.60 -7.23
CA LYS A 333 12.45 -0.68 -8.16
C LYS A 333 13.02 -0.97 -9.55
N LEU A 334 12.64 -2.10 -10.11
CA LEU A 334 13.17 -2.60 -11.38
C LEU A 334 12.03 -2.86 -12.36
N VAL A 335 12.28 -2.63 -13.64
CA VAL A 335 11.39 -2.98 -14.74
C VAL A 335 12.21 -3.42 -15.95
N ALA A 336 11.75 -4.45 -16.64
CA ALA A 336 12.30 -4.89 -17.92
C ALA A 336 11.15 -4.96 -18.93
N HIS A 337 11.30 -4.25 -20.05
CA HIS A 337 10.38 -4.34 -21.18
C HIS A 337 10.87 -5.43 -22.12
N LEU A 338 9.97 -6.31 -22.53
CA LEU A 338 10.26 -7.48 -23.34
C LEU A 338 9.90 -7.21 -24.82
N PRO A 339 10.56 -7.92 -25.77
CA PRO A 339 10.25 -7.76 -27.20
C PRO A 339 8.80 -8.10 -27.58
N ASN A 340 8.13 -8.93 -26.79
CA ASN A 340 6.72 -9.30 -26.98
C ASN A 340 5.72 -8.25 -26.44
N GLY A 341 6.18 -7.06 -26.07
CA GLY A 341 5.35 -5.97 -25.53
C GLY A 341 5.02 -6.09 -24.03
N ARG A 342 5.35 -7.20 -23.37
CA ARG A 342 5.12 -7.38 -21.93
C ARG A 342 6.21 -6.71 -21.11
N SER A 343 5.92 -6.48 -19.83
CA SER A 343 6.90 -5.99 -18.87
C SER A 343 7.00 -6.94 -17.68
N VAL A 344 8.24 -7.16 -17.24
CA VAL A 344 8.55 -7.82 -15.96
C VAL A 344 9.07 -6.77 -15.00
N PHE A 345 8.49 -6.70 -13.81
CA PHE A 345 8.85 -5.64 -12.87
C PHE A 345 8.80 -6.10 -11.42
N SER A 346 9.62 -5.44 -10.60
CA SER A 346 9.54 -5.59 -9.15
C SER A 346 8.43 -4.72 -8.60
N PHE A 347 7.62 -5.27 -7.71
CA PHE A 347 6.54 -4.55 -7.04
C PHE A 347 6.59 -4.81 -5.53
N CYS A 348 6.05 -3.90 -4.74
CA CYS A 348 5.98 -4.00 -3.29
C CYS A 348 7.25 -4.63 -2.67
N MET A 349 8.44 -4.09 -3.04
CA MET A 349 9.72 -4.56 -2.50
C MET A 349 9.80 -4.22 -1.01
N CYS A 350 10.11 -5.21 -0.18
CA CYS A 350 10.20 -5.15 1.27
C CYS A 350 11.66 -5.31 1.70
N PRO A 351 12.38 -4.19 1.98
CA PRO A 351 13.76 -4.26 2.49
C PRO A 351 13.79 -4.88 3.88
N GLY A 352 14.79 -5.72 4.16
CA GLY A 352 14.92 -6.38 5.46
C GLY A 352 13.62 -7.06 5.92
N GLY A 353 12.89 -7.68 4.98
CA GLY A 353 11.56 -8.20 5.22
C GLY A 353 11.45 -9.72 5.07
N GLN A 354 10.23 -10.18 5.03
CA GLN A 354 9.88 -11.60 4.88
C GLN A 354 8.75 -11.80 3.87
N VAL A 355 8.69 -12.97 3.28
CA VAL A 355 7.51 -13.44 2.55
C VAL A 355 6.46 -13.88 3.55
N VAL A 356 5.20 -13.51 3.34
CA VAL A 356 4.09 -13.78 4.26
C VAL A 356 3.02 -14.64 3.60
N ALA A 357 2.27 -15.39 4.42
CA ALA A 357 1.16 -16.24 4.01
C ALA A 357 -0.12 -15.38 3.86
N ALA A 358 -0.39 -14.93 2.63
CA ALA A 358 -1.44 -13.97 2.33
C ALA A 358 -2.77 -14.60 1.86
N SER A 359 -2.94 -15.89 2.13
CA SER A 359 -4.16 -16.64 1.81
C SER A 359 -5.37 -16.14 2.61
N SER A 360 -6.55 -16.17 1.99
CA SER A 360 -7.83 -15.85 2.62
C SER A 360 -8.96 -16.84 2.26
N GLU A 361 -8.70 -17.79 1.36
CA GLU A 361 -9.62 -18.83 0.96
C GLU A 361 -8.99 -20.20 1.23
N GLN A 362 -9.79 -21.18 1.71
CA GLN A 362 -9.30 -22.52 2.00
C GLN A 362 -8.80 -23.21 0.71
N GLY A 363 -7.58 -23.80 0.80
CA GLY A 363 -6.98 -24.49 -0.34
C GLY A 363 -6.44 -23.56 -1.44
N HIS A 364 -6.36 -22.24 -1.21
CA HIS A 364 -5.87 -21.25 -2.15
C HIS A 364 -4.62 -20.58 -1.56
N LEU A 365 -3.44 -20.93 -2.07
CA LEU A 365 -2.19 -20.40 -1.55
C LEU A 365 -1.78 -19.14 -2.30
N CYS A 366 -1.66 -18.05 -1.56
CA CYS A 366 -1.16 -16.78 -2.04
C CYS A 366 -0.07 -16.24 -1.10
N VAL A 367 0.99 -15.67 -1.66
CA VAL A 367 2.07 -15.03 -0.90
C VAL A 367 2.08 -13.53 -1.13
N ASN A 368 2.62 -12.79 -0.16
CA ASN A 368 2.95 -11.39 -0.27
C ASN A 368 4.24 -11.12 0.51
N GLY A 369 4.61 -9.87 0.77
CA GLY A 369 5.75 -9.50 1.58
C GLY A 369 5.43 -8.45 2.61
N ALA A 370 6.18 -8.49 3.71
CA ALA A 370 6.11 -7.51 4.78
C ALA A 370 7.49 -7.17 5.32
N SER A 371 7.63 -6.02 5.96
CA SER A 371 8.79 -5.64 6.76
C SER A 371 8.32 -5.01 8.07
N LEU A 372 9.12 -5.16 9.10
CA LEU A 372 9.02 -4.35 10.31
C LEU A 372 9.48 -2.91 10.00
N ASN A 373 9.18 -1.98 10.91
CA ASN A 373 9.66 -0.60 10.79
C ASN A 373 11.18 -0.53 10.68
N ALA A 374 11.90 -1.31 11.48
CA ALA A 374 13.36 -1.34 11.47
C ALA A 374 13.98 -1.89 10.17
N ARG A 375 13.24 -2.67 9.37
CA ARG A 375 13.74 -3.30 8.14
C ARG A 375 15.06 -4.05 8.31
N ASP A 376 15.25 -4.70 9.46
CA ASP A 376 16.49 -5.35 9.90
C ASP A 376 16.54 -6.85 9.61
N GLY A 377 15.55 -7.38 8.93
CA GLY A 377 15.51 -8.78 8.52
C GLY A 377 16.62 -9.16 7.53
N ARG A 378 16.93 -10.44 7.48
CA ARG A 378 18.05 -10.98 6.70
C ARG A 378 17.92 -10.86 5.20
N ASN A 379 16.67 -10.86 4.68
CA ASN A 379 16.40 -10.85 3.25
C ASN A 379 15.68 -9.57 2.82
N ALA A 380 16.00 -9.13 1.60
CA ALA A 380 15.15 -8.29 0.78
C ALA A 380 14.20 -9.20 0.00
N ASN A 381 12.92 -8.86 -0.08
CA ASN A 381 12.01 -9.56 -0.97
C ASN A 381 11.16 -8.58 -1.79
N ALA A 382 10.73 -9.00 -2.96
CA ALA A 382 9.83 -8.25 -3.82
C ALA A 382 8.93 -9.19 -4.61
N ALA A 383 7.73 -8.74 -4.95
CA ALA A 383 7.00 -9.34 -6.05
C ALA A 383 7.79 -9.19 -7.35
N LEU A 384 7.83 -10.22 -8.15
CA LEU A 384 8.31 -10.22 -9.52
C LEU A 384 7.13 -10.58 -10.42
N LEU A 385 6.60 -9.57 -11.09
CA LEU A 385 5.29 -9.62 -11.73
C LEU A 385 5.35 -9.40 -13.22
N VAL A 386 4.33 -9.95 -13.89
CA VAL A 386 4.03 -9.75 -15.31
C VAL A 386 2.60 -9.25 -15.43
N ASN A 387 2.35 -8.31 -16.33
CA ASN A 387 1.01 -7.82 -16.63
C ASN A 387 0.14 -8.92 -17.24
N VAL A 388 -1.09 -8.98 -16.76
CA VAL A 388 -2.21 -9.75 -17.32
C VAL A 388 -3.24 -8.75 -17.83
N THR A 389 -3.55 -8.81 -19.10
CA THR A 389 -4.51 -7.92 -19.76
C THR A 389 -5.82 -8.66 -20.03
N PRO A 390 -6.93 -7.97 -20.35
CA PRO A 390 -8.17 -8.63 -20.72
C PRO A 390 -8.01 -9.65 -21.85
N GLU A 391 -7.10 -9.40 -22.79
CA GLU A 391 -6.81 -10.30 -23.93
C GLU A 391 -6.17 -11.64 -23.50
N ASP A 392 -5.64 -11.71 -22.27
CA ASP A 392 -5.09 -12.95 -21.70
C ASP A 392 -6.15 -13.81 -21.00
N LEU A 393 -7.36 -13.28 -20.83
CA LEU A 393 -8.46 -13.95 -20.14
C LEU A 393 -9.29 -14.80 -21.11
N PRO A 394 -9.93 -15.88 -20.63
CA PRO A 394 -10.61 -16.83 -21.52
C PRO A 394 -11.93 -16.30 -22.12
N ASN A 395 -12.50 -15.25 -21.55
CA ASN A 395 -13.76 -14.66 -21.97
C ASN A 395 -13.94 -13.24 -21.42
N ASP A 396 -15.04 -12.56 -21.78
CA ASP A 396 -15.35 -11.18 -21.38
C ASP A 396 -16.07 -11.08 -20.02
N ASP A 397 -16.19 -12.17 -19.25
CA ASP A 397 -16.76 -12.11 -17.90
C ASP A 397 -15.91 -11.17 -17.02
N PRO A 398 -16.49 -10.15 -16.38
CA PRO A 398 -15.73 -9.24 -15.53
C PRO A 398 -14.98 -9.94 -14.39
N LEU A 399 -15.38 -11.15 -13.99
CA LEU A 399 -14.74 -11.94 -12.95
C LEU A 399 -13.70 -12.93 -13.47
N ALA A 400 -13.48 -13.05 -14.79
CA ALA A 400 -12.52 -14.00 -15.36
C ALA A 400 -11.10 -13.86 -14.81
N GLY A 401 -10.67 -12.64 -14.45
CA GLY A 401 -9.39 -12.41 -13.79
C GLY A 401 -9.31 -12.98 -12.38
N ILE A 402 -10.42 -12.96 -11.62
CA ILE A 402 -10.52 -13.59 -10.30
C ILE A 402 -10.39 -15.10 -10.42
N GLU A 403 -11.07 -15.70 -11.41
CA GLU A 403 -10.99 -17.14 -11.65
C GLU A 403 -9.59 -17.60 -12.05
N LEU A 404 -8.88 -16.80 -12.85
CA LEU A 404 -7.48 -17.06 -13.18
C LEU A 404 -6.59 -17.02 -11.92
N GLN A 405 -6.78 -16.03 -11.03
CA GLN A 405 -6.07 -15.97 -9.77
C GLN A 405 -6.35 -17.21 -8.90
N ARG A 406 -7.61 -17.60 -8.74
CA ARG A 406 -8.03 -18.79 -7.99
C ARG A 406 -7.38 -20.07 -8.54
N ALA A 407 -7.38 -20.24 -9.85
CA ALA A 407 -6.75 -21.40 -10.49
C ALA A 407 -5.27 -21.52 -10.15
N CYS A 408 -4.53 -20.40 -10.21
CA CYS A 408 -3.10 -20.36 -9.84
C CYS A 408 -2.89 -20.63 -8.34
N GLU A 409 -3.73 -20.08 -7.48
CA GLU A 409 -3.66 -20.25 -6.02
C GLU A 409 -3.93 -21.72 -5.60
N VAL A 410 -4.90 -22.40 -6.25
CA VAL A 410 -5.19 -23.82 -6.04
C VAL A 410 -4.03 -24.68 -6.54
N ALA A 411 -3.48 -24.38 -7.71
CA ALA A 411 -2.32 -25.09 -8.23
C ALA A 411 -1.11 -24.94 -7.30
N ALA A 412 -0.83 -23.74 -6.81
CA ALA A 412 0.23 -23.47 -5.84
C ALA A 412 0.03 -24.23 -4.51
N TYR A 413 -1.20 -24.27 -3.99
CA TYR A 413 -1.52 -25.03 -2.80
C TYR A 413 -1.22 -26.53 -2.97
N ARG A 414 -1.61 -27.12 -4.10
CA ARG A 414 -1.32 -28.53 -4.43
C ARG A 414 0.18 -28.80 -4.58
N LEU A 415 0.89 -27.95 -5.30
CA LEU A 415 2.33 -28.02 -5.47
C LEU A 415 3.10 -27.89 -4.15
N GLY A 416 2.58 -27.08 -3.23
CA GLY A 416 3.10 -26.95 -1.87
C GLY A 416 2.93 -28.21 -1.01
N GLY A 417 2.08 -29.16 -1.42
CA GLY A 417 1.77 -30.40 -0.70
C GLY A 417 0.44 -30.34 0.06
N SER A 418 -0.44 -29.43 -0.28
CA SER A 418 -1.80 -29.25 0.30
C SER A 418 -1.80 -29.06 1.82
N ASN A 419 -0.78 -28.40 2.33
CA ASN A 419 -0.55 -28.21 3.76
C ASN A 419 -0.06 -26.79 4.11
N TRP A 420 -0.27 -25.82 3.22
CA TRP A 420 0.14 -24.42 3.31
C TRP A 420 1.66 -24.15 3.16
N ASN A 421 2.50 -25.17 2.89
CA ASN A 421 3.84 -24.90 2.39
C ASN A 421 3.73 -24.19 1.04
N ALA A 422 4.55 -23.16 0.82
CA ALA A 422 4.58 -22.49 -0.47
C ALA A 422 5.49 -23.25 -1.45
N PRO A 423 5.12 -23.43 -2.73
CA PRO A 423 6.04 -23.91 -3.74
C PRO A 423 7.19 -22.90 -3.90
N ALA A 424 8.43 -23.41 -3.94
CA ALA A 424 9.62 -22.59 -4.09
C ALA A 424 10.60 -23.20 -5.10
N GLN A 425 11.34 -22.33 -5.78
CA GLN A 425 12.32 -22.70 -6.78
C GLN A 425 13.52 -21.76 -6.74
N LEU A 426 14.71 -22.26 -6.97
CA LEU A 426 15.90 -21.42 -7.13
C LEU A 426 15.87 -20.74 -8.51
N VAL A 427 16.30 -19.50 -8.60
CA VAL A 427 16.34 -18.74 -9.87
C VAL A 427 17.14 -19.49 -10.94
N GLY A 428 18.27 -20.08 -10.59
CA GLY A 428 19.08 -20.84 -11.56
C GLY A 428 18.36 -22.07 -12.12
N ASP A 429 17.58 -22.78 -11.30
CA ASP A 429 16.77 -23.92 -11.72
C ASP A 429 15.57 -23.49 -12.55
N PHE A 430 14.89 -22.39 -12.16
CA PHE A 430 13.79 -21.81 -12.91
C PHE A 430 14.21 -21.37 -14.33
N LEU A 431 15.36 -20.70 -14.44
CA LEU A 431 15.92 -20.30 -15.74
C LEU A 431 16.33 -21.50 -16.60
N ALA A 432 16.77 -22.60 -15.97
CA ALA A 432 17.12 -23.84 -16.65
C ALA A 432 15.90 -24.75 -16.95
N GLY A 433 14.67 -24.35 -16.56
CA GLY A 433 13.44 -25.13 -16.79
C GLY A 433 13.39 -26.46 -16.01
N ARG A 434 13.96 -26.54 -14.82
CA ARG A 434 13.96 -27.75 -14.00
C ARG A 434 13.53 -27.45 -12.57
N ALA A 435 12.88 -28.41 -11.92
CA ALA A 435 12.50 -28.33 -10.52
C ALA A 435 13.71 -28.19 -9.59
N SER A 436 13.60 -27.38 -8.54
CA SER A 436 14.56 -27.39 -7.43
C SER A 436 14.27 -28.56 -6.48
N LYS A 437 15.33 -29.17 -5.94
CA LYS A 437 15.24 -30.34 -5.03
C LYS A 437 15.69 -30.00 -3.61
N ALA A 438 16.40 -28.90 -3.41
CA ALA A 438 17.00 -28.53 -2.14
C ALA A 438 17.24 -27.02 -2.06
N PRO A 439 17.36 -26.45 -0.83
CA PRO A 439 17.68 -25.04 -0.64
C PRO A 439 19.10 -24.70 -1.12
N GLY A 440 19.27 -23.45 -1.60
CA GLY A 440 20.56 -22.84 -1.84
C GLY A 440 21.13 -22.14 -0.59
N LYS A 441 22.03 -21.16 -0.80
CA LYS A 441 22.59 -20.34 0.28
C LYS A 441 21.57 -19.33 0.82
N VAL A 442 20.67 -18.84 -0.03
CA VAL A 442 19.57 -17.97 0.40
C VAL A 442 18.50 -18.83 1.06
N LYS A 443 18.18 -18.52 2.30
CA LYS A 443 17.13 -19.23 3.04
C LYS A 443 15.81 -18.50 2.86
N PRO A 444 14.73 -19.16 2.42
CA PRO A 444 13.42 -18.55 2.31
C PRO A 444 12.92 -18.06 3.68
N THR A 445 12.09 -17.03 3.66
CA THR A 445 11.51 -16.44 4.87
C THR A 445 10.04 -16.78 5.07
N TYR A 446 9.41 -17.45 4.13
CA TYR A 446 8.00 -17.86 4.25
C TYR A 446 7.77 -18.73 5.49
N PRO A 447 6.88 -18.30 6.41
CA PRO A 447 6.84 -18.85 7.77
C PRO A 447 6.28 -20.27 7.87
N LEU A 448 5.38 -20.67 6.96
CA LEU A 448 4.78 -22.01 6.97
C LEU A 448 5.68 -23.10 6.32
N GLY A 449 6.87 -22.70 5.84
CA GLY A 449 7.79 -23.59 5.14
C GLY A 449 7.55 -23.66 3.64
N VAL A 450 8.53 -24.16 2.92
CA VAL A 450 8.48 -24.27 1.45
C VAL A 450 8.66 -25.70 0.96
N THR A 451 8.01 -26.01 -0.15
CA THR A 451 8.23 -27.24 -0.92
C THR A 451 9.05 -26.91 -2.17
N TRP A 452 10.23 -27.48 -2.28
CA TRP A 452 11.11 -27.27 -3.45
C TRP A 452 10.55 -28.04 -4.65
N THR A 453 10.20 -27.32 -5.71
CA THR A 453 9.52 -27.86 -6.88
C THR A 453 9.74 -26.98 -8.12
N ALA A 454 9.00 -27.24 -9.19
CA ALA A 454 8.89 -26.37 -10.36
C ALA A 454 7.67 -25.44 -10.18
N ILE A 455 7.91 -24.17 -9.87
CA ILE A 455 6.86 -23.17 -9.58
C ILE A 455 6.07 -22.77 -10.84
N ASP A 456 6.64 -23.00 -12.02
CA ASP A 456 6.03 -22.75 -13.32
C ASP A 456 4.76 -23.58 -13.56
N GLU A 457 4.59 -24.71 -12.88
CA GLU A 457 3.35 -25.52 -12.95
C GLU A 457 2.13 -24.81 -12.32
N ALA A 458 2.33 -23.75 -11.51
CA ALA A 458 1.26 -22.97 -10.89
C ALA A 458 0.92 -21.67 -11.62
N LEU A 459 1.59 -21.34 -12.72
CA LEU A 459 1.45 -20.08 -13.42
C LEU A 459 1.10 -20.28 -14.90
N PRO A 460 0.35 -19.36 -15.53
CA PRO A 460 0.15 -19.37 -16.96
C PRO A 460 1.48 -19.30 -17.72
N GLN A 461 1.56 -20.02 -18.85
CA GLN A 461 2.78 -20.15 -19.64
C GLN A 461 3.38 -18.79 -20.05
N HIS A 462 2.55 -17.85 -20.48
CA HIS A 462 3.01 -16.51 -20.89
C HIS A 462 3.67 -15.73 -19.74
N ILE A 463 3.25 -15.95 -18.49
CA ILE A 463 3.89 -15.37 -17.30
C ILE A 463 5.25 -16.03 -17.07
N VAL A 464 5.32 -17.36 -17.09
CA VAL A 464 6.57 -18.13 -16.92
C VAL A 464 7.62 -17.71 -17.96
N GLU A 465 7.25 -17.66 -19.24
CA GLU A 465 8.14 -17.24 -20.34
C GLU A 465 8.63 -15.79 -20.14
N SER A 466 7.72 -14.89 -19.77
CA SER A 466 8.07 -13.50 -19.49
C SER A 466 9.04 -13.38 -18.32
N LEU A 467 8.81 -14.10 -17.22
CA LEU A 467 9.71 -14.12 -16.05
C LEU A 467 11.10 -14.65 -16.42
N ARG A 468 11.18 -15.74 -17.23
CA ARG A 468 12.47 -16.30 -17.71
C ARG A 468 13.24 -15.32 -18.58
N LEU A 469 12.55 -14.58 -19.44
CA LEU A 469 13.17 -13.55 -20.28
C LEU A 469 13.57 -12.30 -19.47
N GLY A 470 12.75 -11.91 -18.50
CA GLY A 470 12.92 -10.69 -17.72
C GLY A 470 14.01 -10.76 -16.67
N LEU A 471 14.14 -11.90 -15.95
CA LEU A 471 15.10 -12.07 -14.86
C LEU A 471 16.54 -11.68 -15.24
N PRO A 472 17.14 -12.17 -16.35
CA PRO A 472 18.48 -11.77 -16.74
C PRO A 472 18.59 -10.27 -17.11
N LEU A 473 17.51 -9.68 -17.64
CA LEU A 473 17.48 -8.24 -17.95
C LEU A 473 17.45 -7.39 -16.66
N LEU A 474 16.77 -7.86 -15.63
CA LEU A 474 16.77 -7.22 -14.31
C LEU A 474 18.12 -7.38 -13.62
N GLY A 475 18.80 -8.54 -13.78
CA GLY A 475 20.17 -8.78 -13.31
C GLY A 475 21.19 -7.79 -13.89
N LYS A 476 21.00 -7.36 -15.15
CA LYS A 476 21.82 -6.28 -15.75
C LYS A 476 21.59 -4.92 -15.10
N LYS A 477 20.39 -4.66 -14.55
CA LYS A 477 20.04 -3.39 -13.88
C LYS A 477 20.47 -3.35 -12.42
N LEU A 478 20.39 -4.48 -11.72
CA LEU A 478 20.82 -4.63 -10.35
C LEU A 478 21.69 -5.88 -10.23
N ARG A 479 22.99 -5.68 -10.06
CA ARG A 479 23.96 -6.77 -9.99
C ARG A 479 23.60 -7.79 -8.92
N GLY A 480 23.50 -9.05 -9.33
CA GLY A 480 23.17 -10.17 -8.44
C GLY A 480 21.68 -10.38 -8.20
N TYR A 481 20.81 -9.66 -8.94
CA TYR A 481 19.37 -9.87 -8.87
C TYR A 481 18.96 -11.26 -9.44
N ASP A 482 19.61 -11.69 -10.50
CA ASP A 482 19.42 -12.98 -11.17
C ASP A 482 20.36 -14.09 -10.65
N ARG A 483 20.91 -13.92 -9.44
CA ARG A 483 21.82 -14.92 -8.86
C ARG A 483 21.15 -16.30 -8.78
N PRO A 484 21.89 -17.40 -9.10
CA PRO A 484 21.28 -18.73 -9.23
C PRO A 484 20.61 -19.26 -7.94
N ASP A 485 21.07 -18.82 -6.77
CA ASP A 485 20.58 -19.24 -5.46
C ASP A 485 19.56 -18.27 -4.81
N ALA A 486 19.11 -17.22 -5.54
CA ALA A 486 17.95 -16.46 -5.14
C ALA A 486 16.71 -17.36 -5.15
N VAL A 487 15.76 -17.09 -4.26
CA VAL A 487 14.58 -17.95 -4.07
C VAL A 487 13.35 -17.29 -4.67
N LEU A 488 12.67 -18.01 -5.55
CA LEU A 488 11.32 -17.71 -5.98
C LEU A 488 10.34 -18.47 -5.07
N THR A 489 9.33 -17.77 -4.55
CA THR A 489 8.25 -18.34 -3.73
C THR A 489 6.92 -17.92 -4.36
N GLY A 490 6.01 -18.82 -4.59
CA GLY A 490 4.79 -18.54 -5.31
C GLY A 490 3.53 -19.03 -4.63
N VAL A 491 2.41 -18.56 -5.13
CA VAL A 491 2.23 -17.55 -6.20
C VAL A 491 1.84 -16.22 -5.59
N GLU A 492 2.22 -15.09 -6.22
CA GLU A 492 1.68 -13.78 -5.90
C GLU A 492 0.69 -13.36 -6.99
N THR A 493 -0.59 -13.49 -6.69
CA THR A 493 -1.69 -13.28 -7.63
C THR A 493 -2.48 -12.02 -7.33
N ARG A 494 -2.37 -11.50 -6.10
CA ARG A 494 -3.22 -10.43 -5.57
C ARG A 494 -2.46 -9.10 -5.42
N SER A 495 -1.70 -8.71 -6.44
CA SER A 495 -0.97 -7.43 -6.45
C SER A 495 -1.86 -6.22 -6.73
N SER A 496 -3.01 -6.42 -7.37
CA SER A 496 -4.02 -5.41 -7.67
C SER A 496 -5.35 -6.07 -8.05
N SER A 497 -6.45 -5.29 -8.05
CA SER A 497 -7.76 -5.77 -8.48
C SER A 497 -7.77 -6.15 -9.96
N PRO A 498 -8.28 -7.32 -10.35
CA PRO A 498 -8.54 -7.68 -11.74
C PRO A 498 -9.88 -7.13 -12.25
N VAL A 499 -10.67 -6.49 -11.38
CA VAL A 499 -12.01 -5.96 -11.66
C VAL A 499 -12.03 -4.46 -11.36
N THR A 500 -12.80 -3.71 -12.15
CA THR A 500 -13.22 -2.35 -11.84
C THR A 500 -14.73 -2.33 -11.61
N VAL A 501 -15.17 -1.79 -10.48
CA VAL A 501 -16.57 -1.39 -10.28
C VAL A 501 -16.72 -0.01 -10.90
N THR A 502 -17.39 0.06 -12.04
CA THR A 502 -17.42 1.27 -12.86
C THR A 502 -18.17 2.41 -12.15
N ARG A 503 -17.49 3.55 -11.96
CA ARG A 503 -18.06 4.76 -11.36
C ARG A 503 -17.82 5.99 -12.23
N ASP A 504 -18.63 7.00 -12.05
CA ASP A 504 -18.53 8.28 -12.71
C ASP A 504 -17.55 9.23 -11.99
N ARG A 505 -17.51 10.50 -12.43
CA ARG A 505 -16.62 11.53 -11.86
C ARG A 505 -17.04 11.98 -10.45
N THR A 506 -18.30 11.78 -10.09
CA THR A 506 -18.86 12.07 -8.76
C THR A 506 -18.75 10.88 -7.82
N CYS A 507 -17.98 9.86 -8.20
CA CYS A 507 -17.74 8.61 -7.46
C CYS A 507 -18.95 7.69 -7.33
N HIS A 508 -20.07 7.93 -7.97
CA HIS A 508 -21.20 7.00 -8.01
C HIS A 508 -20.94 5.84 -8.96
N ALA A 509 -21.37 4.63 -8.59
CA ALA A 509 -21.48 3.53 -9.53
C ALA A 509 -22.42 3.94 -10.67
N VAL A 510 -22.00 3.75 -11.92
CA VAL A 510 -22.74 4.23 -13.10
C VAL A 510 -24.12 3.58 -13.25
N SER A 511 -24.32 2.38 -12.69
CA SER A 511 -25.59 1.64 -12.72
C SER A 511 -26.41 1.75 -11.44
N THR A 512 -25.84 2.30 -10.34
CA THR A 512 -26.43 2.14 -9.00
C THR A 512 -26.19 3.42 -8.19
N PRO A 513 -27.09 4.41 -8.31
CA PRO A 513 -27.02 5.64 -7.51
C PRO A 513 -27.01 5.32 -6.01
N GLY A 514 -26.26 6.11 -5.23
CA GLY A 514 -26.06 5.90 -3.80
C GLY A 514 -24.99 4.85 -3.44
N LEU A 515 -24.46 4.09 -4.42
CA LEU A 515 -23.28 3.24 -4.25
C LEU A 515 -22.03 4.01 -4.70
N TYR A 516 -21.02 4.10 -3.80
CA TYR A 516 -19.71 4.74 -4.02
C TYR A 516 -18.61 3.67 -3.98
N PRO A 517 -18.26 3.07 -5.13
CA PRO A 517 -17.15 2.12 -5.21
C PRO A 517 -15.83 2.81 -4.88
N CYS A 518 -15.09 2.30 -3.89
CA CYS A 518 -13.96 3.01 -3.30
C CYS A 518 -12.71 2.12 -3.18
N GLY A 519 -11.56 2.71 -3.41
CA GLY A 519 -10.26 2.14 -3.11
C GLY A 519 -9.77 1.11 -4.12
N GLU A 520 -8.90 0.22 -3.66
CA GLU A 520 -8.20 -0.75 -4.49
C GLU A 520 -9.15 -1.86 -5.01
N GLY A 521 -10.11 -2.30 -4.20
CA GLY A 521 -11.11 -3.27 -4.64
C GLY A 521 -11.93 -2.77 -5.81
N ALA A 522 -12.38 -1.54 -5.77
CA ALA A 522 -13.10 -0.91 -6.86
C ALA A 522 -12.24 -0.60 -8.10
N GLY A 523 -10.92 -0.80 -8.02
CA GLY A 523 -10.00 -0.63 -9.15
C GLY A 523 -9.38 0.78 -9.29
N TYR A 524 -9.57 1.69 -8.32
CA TYR A 524 -9.16 3.10 -8.39
C TYR A 524 -7.91 3.44 -7.56
N ALA A 525 -7.40 2.51 -6.78
CA ALA A 525 -6.20 2.69 -5.98
C ALA A 525 -5.23 1.51 -6.13
N GLY A 526 -4.01 1.67 -5.65
CA GLY A 526 -2.97 0.63 -5.63
C GLY A 526 -1.96 0.90 -4.52
N GLY A 527 -2.39 0.76 -3.26
CA GLY A 527 -1.60 0.95 -2.05
C GLY A 527 -2.19 1.96 -1.07
N ILE A 528 -1.58 2.09 0.11
CA ILE A 528 -2.11 2.79 1.28
C ILE A 528 -2.50 4.25 0.97
N MET A 529 -1.58 5.05 0.44
CA MET A 529 -1.83 6.47 0.17
C MET A 529 -2.93 6.72 -0.84
N SER A 530 -2.92 5.99 -1.95
CA SER A 530 -3.95 6.15 -2.98
C SER A 530 -5.31 5.65 -2.51
N ALA A 531 -5.36 4.59 -1.70
CA ALA A 531 -6.58 4.09 -1.09
C ALA A 531 -7.17 5.10 -0.09
N ALA A 532 -6.34 5.67 0.80
CA ALA A 532 -6.76 6.73 1.73
C ALA A 532 -7.29 7.97 0.99
N THR A 533 -6.55 8.42 -0.04
CA THR A 533 -6.97 9.56 -0.88
C THR A 533 -8.31 9.31 -1.56
N ASP A 534 -8.53 8.10 -2.07
CA ASP A 534 -9.79 7.74 -2.71
C ASP A 534 -10.93 7.62 -1.70
N GLY A 535 -10.64 7.17 -0.47
CA GLY A 535 -11.57 7.18 0.65
C GLY A 535 -12.07 8.58 1.00
N ILE A 536 -11.15 9.54 1.15
CA ILE A 536 -11.48 10.95 1.37
C ILE A 536 -12.36 11.47 0.22
N ARG A 537 -11.95 11.23 -1.04
CA ARG A 537 -12.66 11.68 -2.23
C ARG A 537 -14.10 11.13 -2.30
N CYS A 538 -14.31 9.83 -2.01
CA CYS A 538 -15.65 9.25 -2.02
C CYS A 538 -16.52 9.80 -0.88
N ALA A 539 -15.94 10.06 0.28
CA ALA A 539 -16.65 10.70 1.40
C ALA A 539 -17.03 12.15 1.09
N GLU A 540 -16.12 12.93 0.49
CA GLU A 540 -16.41 14.31 0.04
C GLU A 540 -17.50 14.34 -1.03
N ALA A 541 -17.49 13.38 -1.97
CA ALA A 541 -18.54 13.23 -2.97
C ALA A 541 -19.91 12.95 -2.31
N LEU A 542 -19.95 12.01 -1.36
CA LEU A 542 -21.16 11.71 -0.59
C LEU A 542 -21.64 12.95 0.19
N ILE A 543 -20.74 13.70 0.83
CA ILE A 543 -21.08 14.93 1.56
C ILE A 543 -21.70 15.97 0.62
N ALA A 544 -21.22 16.06 -0.61
CA ALA A 544 -21.74 17.00 -1.61
C ALA A 544 -23.15 16.63 -2.12
N ASP A 545 -23.55 15.37 -1.98
CA ASP A 545 -24.88 14.88 -2.38
C ASP A 545 -25.94 15.05 -1.27
N LEU A 546 -25.55 15.40 -0.05
CA LEU A 546 -26.45 15.61 1.10
C LEU A 546 -26.95 17.05 1.17
#